data_18297581b000dfcc553c9ea2a9358803
#
_entry.id   18297581b000dfcc553c9ea2a9358803
#
_cell.length_a   1.000
_cell.length_b   1.000
_cell.length_c   1.000
_cell.angle_alpha   90.00
_cell.angle_beta   90.00
_cell.angle_gamma   90.00
#
_symmetry.space_group_name_H-M   'P 1'
#
loop_
_entity.id
_entity.type
_entity.pdbx_description
1 polymer ?
#
loop_
_entity_poly.entity_id
_entity_poly.type
_entity_poly.pdbx_seq_one_letter_code
_entity_poly.pdbx_strand_id
1 'polypeptide(L)'
;ISIKSKRNHKLHPKSFVVRTDKKNRVLRIDYKNKLKVFSGEIIGINKISKNTMKKLFEFMRKRFLEKKNRKLSWEQVVDMFATEKRGLLFALKNQTSHWVNINKLKDIKIAKRVFKNAQY
;
A
#
# COMPACT_ATOMS: atom_id res chain seq x y z
N ILE A 1 1.35 -1.73 7.22
CA ILE A 1 1.36 -1.78 5.74
C ILE A 1 2.79 -1.96 5.28
N SER A 2 3.06 -3.04 4.56
CA SER A 2 4.39 -3.25 3.98
C SER A 2 4.54 -2.47 2.69
N ILE A 3 5.68 -1.77 2.55
CA ILE A 3 6.01 -0.97 1.36
C ILE A 3 7.39 -1.31 0.84
N LYS A 4 7.58 -1.19 -0.49
CA LYS A 4 8.89 -1.27 -1.14
C LYS A 4 9.46 0.13 -1.30
N SER A 5 10.72 0.32 -0.90
CA SER A 5 11.42 1.59 -1.08
C SER A 5 11.63 1.93 -2.56
N LYS A 6 11.75 3.22 -2.87
CA LYS A 6 11.90 3.79 -4.24
C LYS A 6 13.06 3.25 -5.08
N ARG A 7 14.04 2.57 -4.49
CA ARG A 7 15.28 2.20 -5.19
C ARG A 7 15.00 1.15 -6.26
N ASN A 8 15.15 1.54 -7.52
CA ASN A 8 15.35 0.70 -8.72
C ASN A 8 14.15 0.08 -9.44
N HIS A 9 12.91 0.57 -9.27
CA HIS A 9 11.82 0.13 -10.14
C HIS A 9 11.06 1.29 -10.78
N LYS A 10 10.89 1.21 -12.11
CA LYS A 10 9.93 2.04 -12.85
C LYS A 10 8.51 1.60 -12.46
N LEU A 11 7.93 2.27 -11.46
CA LEU A 11 6.59 1.97 -10.98
C LEU A 11 5.55 2.31 -12.04
N HIS A 12 4.54 1.45 -12.16
CA HIS A 12 3.40 1.73 -13.02
C HIS A 12 2.62 2.95 -12.48
N PRO A 13 2.11 3.86 -13.36
CA PRO A 13 1.36 5.05 -12.92
C PRO A 13 0.16 4.76 -12.01
N LYS A 14 -0.46 3.58 -12.18
CA LYS A 14 -1.60 3.09 -11.38
C LYS A 14 -1.19 2.24 -10.17
N SER A 15 0.09 2.12 -9.84
CA SER A 15 0.50 1.50 -8.58
C SER A 15 0.09 2.36 -7.40
N PHE A 16 -0.42 1.73 -6.33
CA PHE A 16 -0.66 2.40 -5.07
C PHE A 16 0.65 2.66 -4.34
N VAL A 17 0.84 3.90 -3.93
CA VAL A 17 2.01 4.36 -3.18
C VAL A 17 1.60 4.99 -1.86
N VAL A 18 2.53 4.99 -0.90
CA VAL A 18 2.32 5.50 0.45
C VAL A 18 3.25 6.67 0.71
N ARG A 19 2.71 7.74 1.24
CA ARG A 19 3.48 8.82 1.88
C ARG A 19 3.43 8.64 3.39
N THR A 20 4.60 8.70 4.03
CA THR A 20 4.75 8.62 5.49
C THR A 20 5.44 9.85 6.05
N ASP A 21 5.29 10.05 7.35
CA ASP A 21 6.14 10.98 8.09
C ASP A 21 7.49 10.33 8.48
N LYS A 22 8.30 11.09 9.25
CA LYS A 22 9.61 10.64 9.73
C LYS A 22 9.54 9.42 10.68
N LYS A 23 8.39 9.18 11.32
CA LYS A 23 8.12 8.03 12.20
C LYS A 23 7.46 6.87 11.46
N ASN A 24 7.46 6.89 10.13
CA ASN A 24 6.78 5.92 9.25
C ASN A 24 5.26 5.82 9.44
N ARG A 25 4.60 6.81 10.05
CA ARG A 25 3.15 6.85 10.12
C ARG A 25 2.59 7.16 8.74
N VAL A 26 1.58 6.41 8.32
CA VAL A 26 0.90 6.60 7.04
C VAL A 26 0.15 7.93 7.05
N LEU A 27 0.47 8.80 6.09
CA LEU A 27 -0.18 10.08 5.88
C LEU A 27 -1.18 10.04 4.74
N ARG A 28 -0.83 9.37 3.64
CA ARG A 28 -1.65 9.25 2.44
C ARG A 28 -1.32 7.98 1.68
N ILE A 29 -2.33 7.43 1.04
CA ILE A 29 -2.24 6.34 0.08
C ILE A 29 -2.97 6.78 -1.19
N ASP A 30 -2.32 6.76 -2.34
CA ASP A 30 -2.98 7.07 -3.61
C ASP A 30 -2.19 6.44 -4.77
N TYR A 31 -2.72 6.56 -5.98
CA TYR A 31 -1.99 6.20 -7.18
C TYR A 31 -0.73 7.04 -7.36
N LYS A 32 0.32 6.43 -7.90
CA LYS A 32 1.60 7.11 -8.16
C LYS A 32 1.46 8.38 -8.99
N ASN A 33 0.57 8.39 -9.98
CA ASN A 33 0.33 9.56 -10.83
C ASN A 33 -0.33 10.73 -10.09
N LYS A 34 -1.00 10.47 -8.95
CA LYS A 34 -1.63 11.49 -8.10
C LYS A 34 -0.74 11.94 -6.95
N LEU A 35 0.13 11.05 -6.45
CA LEU A 35 1.00 11.35 -5.32
C LEU A 35 2.45 11.51 -5.78
N LYS A 36 2.88 12.75 -6.03
CA LYS A 36 4.24 13.07 -6.55
C LYS A 36 5.36 12.69 -5.57
N VAL A 37 5.12 12.89 -4.27
CA VAL A 37 6.07 12.56 -3.20
C VAL A 37 5.52 11.40 -2.38
N PHE A 38 6.25 10.29 -2.31
CA PHE A 38 5.86 9.09 -1.59
C PHE A 38 7.08 8.34 -1.05
N SER A 39 6.86 7.50 -0.05
CA SER A 39 7.90 6.72 0.64
C SER A 39 8.16 5.36 -0.01
N GLY A 40 7.13 4.76 -0.63
CA GLY A 40 7.25 3.47 -1.32
C GLY A 40 5.94 2.99 -1.91
N GLU A 41 6.01 1.88 -2.66
CA GLU A 41 4.87 1.16 -3.24
C GLU A 41 4.29 0.17 -2.22
N ILE A 42 2.96 0.05 -2.17
CA ILE A 42 2.29 -0.98 -1.35
C ILE A 42 2.50 -2.35 -2.00
N ILE A 43 2.90 -3.33 -1.19
CA ILE A 43 3.14 -4.71 -1.64
C ILE A 43 2.03 -5.68 -1.22
N GLY A 44 0.89 -5.18 -0.76
CA GLY A 44 -0.28 -5.99 -0.45
C GLY A 44 -0.23 -6.77 0.88
N ILE A 45 0.86 -6.69 1.65
CA ILE A 45 1.00 -7.37 2.93
C ILE A 45 0.70 -6.40 4.07
N ASN A 46 -0.33 -6.71 4.87
CA ASN A 46 -0.75 -5.89 5.99
C ASN A 46 -0.84 -6.74 7.27
N LYS A 47 -0.30 -6.21 8.37
CA LYS A 47 -0.50 -6.73 9.72
C LYS A 47 -1.26 -5.68 10.51
N ILE A 48 -2.45 -6.02 11.00
CA ILE A 48 -3.33 -5.10 11.71
C ILE A 48 -3.69 -5.72 13.06
N SER A 49 -3.54 -4.95 14.15
CA SER A 49 -3.95 -5.41 15.48
C SER A 49 -5.47 -5.56 15.56
N LYS A 50 -5.96 -6.44 16.44
CA LYS A 50 -7.40 -6.65 16.68
C LYS A 50 -8.13 -5.34 17.00
N ASN A 51 -7.51 -4.49 17.81
CA ASN A 51 -8.11 -3.21 18.22
C ASN A 51 -8.20 -2.23 17.03
N THR A 52 -7.13 -2.11 16.24
CA THR A 52 -7.14 -1.26 15.03
C THR A 52 -8.13 -1.80 13.99
N MET A 53 -8.25 -3.13 13.85
CA MET A 53 -9.21 -3.75 12.94
C MET A 53 -10.65 -3.43 13.35
N LYS A 54 -10.99 -3.48 14.64
CA LYS A 54 -12.32 -3.05 15.13
C LYS A 54 -12.63 -1.61 14.73
N LYS A 55 -11.69 -0.69 14.97
CA LYS A 55 -11.84 0.73 14.59
C LYS A 55 -12.01 0.90 13.08
N LEU A 56 -11.27 0.13 12.28
CA LEU A 56 -11.40 0.16 10.83
C LEU A 56 -12.77 -0.35 10.37
N PHE A 57 -13.29 -1.44 10.94
CA PHE A 57 -14.64 -1.94 10.61
C PHE A 57 -15.74 -0.95 11.01
N GLU A 58 -15.65 -0.32 12.17
CA GLU A 58 -16.60 0.72 12.59
C GLU A 58 -16.58 1.92 11.63
N PHE A 59 -15.38 2.33 11.22
CA PHE A 59 -15.18 3.37 10.21
C PHE A 59 -15.82 2.98 8.88
N MET A 60 -15.56 1.76 8.38
CA MET A 60 -16.12 1.24 7.13
C MET A 60 -17.64 1.19 7.18
N ARG A 61 -18.23 0.69 8.26
CA ARG A 61 -19.70 0.64 8.44
C ARG A 61 -20.32 2.01 8.25
N LYS A 62 -19.78 3.04 8.89
CA LYS A 62 -20.26 4.42 8.76
C LYS A 62 -20.13 4.95 7.33
N ARG A 63 -18.97 4.73 6.69
CA ARG A 63 -18.67 5.25 5.35
C ARG A 63 -19.47 4.56 4.25
N PHE A 64 -19.72 3.27 4.36
CA PHE A 64 -20.47 2.51 3.35
C PHE A 64 -21.99 2.74 3.38
N LEU A 65 -22.50 3.46 4.37
CA LEU A 65 -23.87 4.00 4.31
C LEU A 65 -24.03 4.96 3.12
N GLU A 66 -22.99 5.70 2.75
CA GLU A 66 -22.97 6.52 1.57
C GLU A 66 -22.71 5.67 0.32
N LYS A 67 -23.67 5.64 -0.62
CA LYS A 67 -23.58 4.82 -1.86
C LYS A 67 -22.29 5.05 -2.65
N LYS A 68 -21.79 6.29 -2.71
CA LYS A 68 -20.55 6.65 -3.41
C LYS A 68 -19.31 5.90 -2.89
N ASN A 69 -19.30 5.52 -1.62
CA ASN A 69 -18.16 4.86 -0.99
C ASN A 69 -18.13 3.34 -1.22
N ARG A 70 -19.22 2.74 -1.73
CA ARG A 70 -19.34 1.27 -1.92
C ARG A 70 -18.45 0.72 -3.05
N LYS A 71 -17.92 1.58 -3.91
CA LYS A 71 -17.02 1.23 -5.02
C LYS A 71 -15.54 1.49 -4.72
N LEU A 72 -15.21 1.88 -3.49
CA LEU A 72 -13.83 2.14 -3.11
C LEU A 72 -13.03 0.85 -3.03
N SER A 73 -11.78 0.88 -3.48
CA SER A 73 -10.83 -0.20 -3.25
C SER A 73 -10.39 -0.22 -1.79
N TRP A 74 -9.79 -1.35 -1.38
CA TRP A 74 -9.21 -1.48 -0.04
C TRP A 74 -8.23 -0.35 0.28
N GLU A 75 -7.34 -0.02 -0.65
CA GLU A 75 -6.33 1.03 -0.48
C GLU A 75 -6.96 2.41 -0.28
N GLN A 76 -8.05 2.71 -1.00
CA GLN A 76 -8.77 3.97 -0.85
C GLN A 76 -9.47 4.07 0.51
N VAL A 77 -10.06 2.97 1.00
CA VAL A 77 -10.65 2.91 2.33
C VAL A 77 -9.58 3.11 3.42
N VAL A 78 -8.44 2.45 3.26
CA VAL A 78 -7.31 2.58 4.19
C VAL A 78 -6.71 3.99 4.16
N ASP A 79 -6.66 4.66 2.99
CA ASP A 79 -6.27 6.07 2.90
C ASP A 79 -7.20 6.97 3.72
N MET A 80 -8.50 6.82 3.53
CA MET A 80 -9.49 7.61 4.27
C MET A 80 -9.35 7.38 5.80
N PHE A 81 -9.19 6.13 6.21
CA PHE A 81 -8.99 5.77 7.61
C PHE A 81 -7.69 6.35 8.18
N ALA A 82 -6.57 6.24 7.46
CA ALA A 82 -5.28 6.79 7.88
C ALA A 82 -5.31 8.31 8.00
N THR A 83 -6.04 8.98 7.10
CA THR A 83 -6.18 10.43 7.10
C THR A 83 -7.03 10.91 8.28
N GLU A 84 -8.14 10.22 8.58
CA GLU A 84 -9.06 10.59 9.68
C GLU A 84 -8.52 10.16 11.05
N LYS A 85 -7.93 8.97 11.14
CA LYS A 85 -7.39 8.37 12.38
C LYS A 85 -5.86 8.37 12.36
N ARG A 86 -5.26 9.54 12.26
CA ARG A 86 -3.80 9.71 12.16
C ARG A 86 -3.05 8.96 13.27
N GLY A 87 -1.96 8.30 12.89
CA GLY A 87 -1.08 7.60 13.82
C GLY A 87 -1.48 6.17 14.18
N LEU A 88 -2.56 5.62 13.60
CA LEU A 88 -2.94 4.22 13.80
C LEU A 88 -2.29 3.25 12.80
N LEU A 89 -1.86 3.73 11.64
CA LEU A 89 -1.25 2.91 10.60
C LEU A 89 0.20 3.34 10.36
N PHE A 90 1.07 2.36 10.24
CA PHE A 90 2.49 2.54 9.98
C PHE A 90 2.90 1.78 8.72
N ALA A 91 3.85 2.33 7.98
CA ALA A 91 4.48 1.64 6.86
C ALA A 91 5.74 0.93 7.34
N LEU A 92 5.87 -0.36 7.02
CA LEU A 92 7.06 -1.14 7.22
C LEU A 92 7.82 -1.22 5.89
N LYS A 93 9.01 -0.64 5.84
CA LYS A 93 9.87 -0.70 4.65
C LYS A 93 10.46 -2.09 4.51
N ASN A 94 10.08 -2.80 3.46
CA ASN A 94 10.71 -4.05 3.11
C ASN A 94 12.05 -3.76 2.42
N GLN A 95 13.13 -4.23 3.01
CA GLN A 95 14.50 -4.08 2.49
C GLN A 95 14.90 -5.21 1.54
N THR A 96 14.13 -6.28 1.45
CA THR A 96 14.44 -7.39 0.54
C THR A 96 14.29 -6.95 -0.91
N SER A 97 15.29 -7.28 -1.72
CA SER A 97 15.35 -6.92 -3.16
C SER A 97 14.37 -7.73 -4.02
N HIS A 98 13.85 -8.84 -3.50
CA HIS A 98 13.07 -9.81 -4.27
C HIS A 98 11.57 -9.64 -4.06
N TRP A 99 11.00 -8.66 -4.73
CA TRP A 99 9.57 -8.47 -4.81
C TRP A 99 9.14 -8.08 -6.22
N VAL A 100 8.13 -8.74 -6.75
CA VAL A 100 7.51 -8.40 -8.03
C VAL A 100 6.00 -8.53 -7.89
N ASN A 101 5.28 -7.48 -8.28
CA ASN A 101 3.83 -7.53 -8.38
C ASN A 101 3.44 -8.10 -9.75
N ILE A 102 2.70 -9.20 -9.78
CA ILE A 102 2.27 -9.87 -11.02
C ILE A 102 0.79 -9.56 -11.24
N ASN A 103 0.51 -8.59 -12.12
CA ASN A 103 -0.86 -8.23 -12.51
C ASN A 103 -1.18 -8.63 -13.96
N LYS A 104 -0.15 -8.88 -14.78
CA LYS A 104 -0.27 -9.21 -16.21
C LYS A 104 0.74 -10.30 -16.58
N LEU A 105 0.45 -11.05 -17.64
CA LEU A 105 1.36 -12.10 -18.11
C LEU A 105 2.80 -11.62 -18.37
N LYS A 106 2.98 -10.39 -18.84
CA LYS A 106 4.30 -9.79 -19.04
C LYS A 106 5.11 -9.66 -17.76
N ASP A 107 4.44 -9.52 -16.60
CA ASP A 107 5.10 -9.35 -15.30
C ASP A 107 5.78 -10.66 -14.86
N ILE A 108 5.32 -11.81 -15.37
CA ILE A 108 5.95 -13.12 -15.14
C ILE A 108 7.39 -13.13 -15.68
N LYS A 109 7.65 -12.51 -16.84
CA LYS A 109 9.01 -12.41 -17.40
C LYS A 109 9.92 -11.56 -16.48
N ILE A 110 9.36 -10.52 -15.86
CA ILE A 110 10.08 -9.67 -14.90
C ILE A 110 10.37 -10.49 -13.65
N ALA A 111 9.35 -11.18 -13.11
CA ALA A 111 9.50 -12.03 -11.93
C ALA A 111 10.59 -13.10 -12.15
N LYS A 112 10.56 -13.83 -13.26
CA LYS A 112 11.60 -14.82 -13.60
C LYS A 112 13.00 -14.23 -13.61
N ARG A 113 13.19 -12.99 -14.09
CA ARG A 113 14.50 -12.32 -14.07
C ARG A 113 14.92 -11.93 -12.64
N VAL A 114 13.99 -11.37 -11.86
CA VAL A 114 14.26 -10.93 -10.47
C VAL A 114 14.62 -12.11 -9.58
N PHE A 115 13.96 -13.26 -9.76
CA PHE A 115 14.15 -14.45 -8.92
C PHE A 115 15.19 -15.44 -9.47
N LYS A 116 15.71 -15.24 -10.70
CA LYS A 116 16.73 -16.15 -11.29
C LYS A 116 17.99 -16.30 -10.44
N ASN A 117 18.36 -15.24 -9.72
CA ASN A 117 19.56 -15.16 -8.89
C ASN A 117 19.23 -15.13 -7.37
N ALA A 118 17.99 -15.39 -6.99
CA ALA A 118 17.62 -15.49 -5.59
C ALA A 118 18.09 -16.86 -5.07
N GLN A 119 19.09 -16.83 -4.20
CA GLN A 119 19.41 -18.01 -3.38
C GLN A 119 18.35 -18.14 -2.28
N TYR A 120 17.69 -19.27 -2.23
CA TYR A 120 16.77 -19.65 -1.15
C TYR A 120 17.52 -20.35 -0.03
#